data_377ae04e57858b17670d405d9a32b117
#
_entry.id   377ae04e57858b17670d405d9a32b117
#
_cell.length_a   1.000
_cell.length_b   1.000
_cell.length_c   1.000
_cell.angle_alpha   90.00
_cell.angle_beta   90.00
_cell.angle_gamma   90.00
#
_symmetry.space_group_name_H-M   'P 1'
#
loop_
_entity.id
_entity.type
_entity.pdbx_description
1 polymer ?
#
loop_
_entity_poly.entity_id
_entity_poly.type
_entity_poly.pdbx_seq_one_letter_code
_entity_poly.pdbx_strand_id
1 'polypeptide(L)'
;DTNIQQYLVNTSKVDFLAHRSLLKSLYGEQHPCGKIVVEEDYHAITPEVLREFYERYYHSGNCSIFLSGKVTEDIISRVTDTFGTSFGQHQQPALKLSFPFTAVSEKRIFIEREDAMQSAVKMGYTTITRNHPDYLKLRVLMTLFGGYFGSRLMSNIREEKGYTYGISAGIMFYPDSGLLAISTETDNEYVEPLIQEVYHEIDRLHQEPVSMEELTIVRNYMLGEMCRSYESPFSLSDAWIFIATSGLDDDYFSRSLLAVNEVTPAEIQDLAQRYLCKETLKEVIAGKKLS
;
A
#
# COMPACT_ATOMS: atom_id res chain seq x y z
N ASP A 1 9.76 -9.19 24.62
CA ASP A 1 10.34 -10.44 24.06
C ASP A 1 9.61 -10.92 22.79
N THR A 2 8.27 -10.99 22.77
CA THR A 2 7.51 -11.48 21.60
C THR A 2 7.77 -10.66 20.33
N ASN A 3 7.80 -9.33 20.44
CA ASN A 3 8.05 -8.44 19.29
C ASN A 3 9.49 -8.58 18.75
N ILE A 4 10.47 -8.80 19.62
CA ILE A 4 11.86 -9.05 19.21
C ILE A 4 11.96 -10.39 18.49
N GLN A 5 11.32 -11.44 19.00
CA GLN A 5 11.29 -12.74 18.32
C GLN A 5 10.63 -12.63 16.94
N GLN A 6 9.51 -11.90 16.83
CA GLN A 6 8.86 -11.66 15.55
C GLN A 6 9.75 -10.86 14.59
N TYR A 7 10.47 -9.85 15.10
CA TYR A 7 11.44 -9.09 14.33
C TYR A 7 12.55 -10.00 13.77
N LEU A 8 13.15 -10.85 14.59
CA LEU A 8 14.20 -11.79 14.16
C LEU A 8 13.70 -12.76 13.09
N VAL A 9 12.48 -13.31 13.25
CA VAL A 9 11.84 -14.16 12.24
C VAL A 9 11.60 -13.37 10.95
N ASN A 10 11.14 -12.13 11.03
CA ASN A 10 10.88 -11.32 9.84
C ASN A 10 12.16 -10.94 9.09
N THR A 11 13.25 -10.62 9.82
CA THR A 11 14.54 -10.26 9.19
C THR A 11 15.23 -11.43 8.49
N SER A 12 14.78 -12.68 8.71
CA SER A 12 15.24 -13.83 7.93
C SER A 12 14.55 -13.97 6.56
N LYS A 13 13.42 -13.27 6.33
CA LYS A 13 12.62 -13.39 5.11
C LYS A 13 13.10 -12.38 4.05
N VAL A 14 13.32 -12.87 2.85
CA VAL A 14 13.73 -12.03 1.69
C VAL A 14 12.70 -10.97 1.35
N ASP A 15 11.39 -11.29 1.44
CA ASP A 15 10.31 -10.35 1.19
C ASP A 15 10.36 -9.14 2.14
N PHE A 16 10.54 -9.39 3.43
CA PHE A 16 10.65 -8.34 4.43
C PHE A 16 11.88 -7.44 4.21
N LEU A 17 13.02 -8.04 3.87
CA LEU A 17 14.25 -7.30 3.57
C LEU A 17 14.08 -6.42 2.33
N ALA A 18 13.52 -6.97 1.24
CA ALA A 18 13.26 -6.23 0.02
C ALA A 18 12.29 -5.06 0.25
N HIS A 19 11.19 -5.30 0.99
CA HIS A 19 10.21 -4.26 1.30
C HIS A 19 10.82 -3.10 2.10
N ARG A 20 11.53 -3.38 3.18
CA ARG A 20 12.22 -2.36 4.00
C ARG A 20 13.22 -1.55 3.17
N SER A 21 13.98 -2.23 2.33
CA SER A 21 14.98 -1.58 1.48
C SER A 21 14.34 -0.71 0.40
N LEU A 22 13.20 -1.13 -0.17
CA LEU A 22 12.43 -0.29 -1.09
C LEU A 22 11.98 1.00 -0.41
N LEU A 23 11.35 0.90 0.77
CA LEU A 23 10.90 2.09 1.52
C LEU A 23 12.08 3.02 1.87
N LYS A 24 13.18 2.46 2.37
CA LYS A 24 14.39 3.24 2.66
C LYS A 24 14.93 3.95 1.41
N SER A 25 14.95 3.27 0.27
CA SER A 25 15.45 3.82 -0.98
C SER A 25 14.60 4.95 -1.55
N LEU A 26 13.30 4.95 -1.26
CA LEU A 26 12.34 5.94 -1.74
C LEU A 26 12.19 7.14 -0.80
N TYR A 27 12.18 6.89 0.50
CA TYR A 27 11.88 7.91 1.51
C TYR A 27 13.13 8.44 2.24
N GLY A 28 14.21 7.64 2.30
CA GLY A 28 15.41 7.96 3.08
C GLY A 28 15.25 7.64 4.56
N GLU A 29 16.36 7.56 5.28
CA GLU A 29 16.41 7.15 6.71
C GLU A 29 15.77 8.16 7.67
N GLN A 30 15.71 9.42 7.28
CA GLN A 30 15.14 10.50 8.12
C GLN A 30 13.62 10.56 8.04
N HIS A 31 13.01 9.91 7.06
CA HIS A 31 11.57 9.85 6.89
C HIS A 31 11.00 8.65 7.67
N PRO A 32 9.87 8.78 8.39
CA PRO A 32 9.28 7.67 9.15
C PRO A 32 9.03 6.41 8.33
N CYS A 33 8.59 6.55 7.07
CA CYS A 33 8.36 5.42 6.16
C CYS A 33 9.66 4.75 5.70
N GLY A 34 10.78 5.47 5.68
CA GLY A 34 12.08 4.94 5.26
C GLY A 34 12.97 4.50 6.41
N LYS A 35 12.60 4.85 7.66
CA LYS A 35 13.36 4.43 8.84
C LYS A 35 13.29 2.91 9.00
N ILE A 36 14.45 2.30 9.09
CA ILE A 36 14.58 0.88 9.39
C ILE A 36 14.63 0.70 10.90
N VAL A 37 13.58 0.07 11.47
CA VAL A 37 13.57 -0.35 12.87
C VAL A 37 14.57 -1.48 13.07
N VAL A 38 15.39 -1.39 14.12
CA VAL A 38 16.40 -2.38 14.51
C VAL A 38 16.08 -2.96 15.91
N GLU A 39 16.78 -4.01 16.32
CA GLU A 39 16.52 -4.69 17.58
C GLU A 39 16.70 -3.75 18.78
N GLU A 40 17.67 -2.86 18.71
CA GLU A 40 17.96 -1.86 19.75
C GLU A 40 16.80 -0.90 20.00
N ASP A 41 16.02 -0.57 18.96
CA ASP A 41 14.82 0.27 19.09
C ASP A 41 13.77 -0.39 20.01
N TYR A 42 13.65 -1.73 19.96
CA TYR A 42 12.74 -2.46 20.86
C TYR A 42 13.21 -2.46 22.30
N HIS A 43 14.52 -2.56 22.52
CA HIS A 43 15.09 -2.50 23.87
C HIS A 43 15.02 -1.09 24.50
N ALA A 44 14.94 -0.06 23.68
CA ALA A 44 14.78 1.32 24.15
C ALA A 44 13.35 1.64 24.65
N ILE A 45 12.37 0.77 24.38
CA ILE A 45 10.99 0.98 24.82
C ILE A 45 10.85 0.55 26.28
N THR A 46 10.59 1.54 27.17
CA THR A 46 10.33 1.32 28.58
C THR A 46 8.86 1.63 28.93
N PRO A 47 8.36 1.17 30.10
CA PRO A 47 7.02 1.55 30.55
C PRO A 47 6.82 3.06 30.68
N GLU A 48 7.87 3.82 31.02
CA GLU A 48 7.85 5.28 31.16
C GLU A 48 7.65 5.94 29.80
N VAL A 49 8.42 5.54 28.78
CA VAL A 49 8.29 6.02 27.40
C VAL A 49 6.88 5.75 26.84
N LEU A 50 6.34 4.53 27.11
CA LEU A 50 4.98 4.18 26.70
C LEU A 50 3.92 5.04 27.41
N ARG A 51 4.11 5.34 28.70
CA ARG A 51 3.20 6.19 29.48
C ARG A 51 3.22 7.63 28.96
N GLU A 52 4.40 8.21 28.71
CA GLU A 52 4.55 9.54 28.13
C GLU A 52 3.89 9.63 26.76
N PHE A 53 4.08 8.61 25.90
CA PHE A 53 3.42 8.53 24.61
C PHE A 53 1.90 8.49 24.73
N TYR A 54 1.38 7.66 25.64
CA TYR A 54 -0.05 7.54 25.90
C TYR A 54 -0.64 8.86 26.39
N GLU A 55 -0.06 9.49 27.39
CA GLU A 55 -0.52 10.77 27.95
C GLU A 55 -0.51 11.89 26.92
N ARG A 56 0.45 11.86 25.99
CA ARG A 56 0.60 12.88 24.96
C ARG A 56 -0.40 12.74 23.82
N TYR A 57 -0.69 11.53 23.39
CA TYR A 57 -1.39 11.28 22.13
C TYR A 57 -2.80 10.69 22.28
N TYR A 58 -3.11 10.06 23.42
CA TYR A 58 -4.40 9.43 23.66
C TYR A 58 -5.32 10.39 24.46
N HIS A 59 -6.07 11.21 23.72
CA HIS A 59 -7.02 12.16 24.32
C HIS A 59 -8.19 12.44 23.36
N SER A 60 -9.28 13.01 23.90
CA SER A 60 -10.51 13.24 23.13
C SER A 60 -10.33 14.11 21.86
N GLY A 61 -9.37 15.02 21.87
CA GLY A 61 -9.06 15.87 20.70
C GLY A 61 -8.27 15.15 19.58
N ASN A 62 -7.78 13.92 19.83
CA ASN A 62 -7.05 13.09 18.86
C ASN A 62 -7.66 11.71 18.71
N CYS A 63 -8.96 11.58 18.95
CA CYS A 63 -9.68 10.32 18.91
C CYS A 63 -10.97 10.47 18.11
N SER A 64 -11.23 9.54 17.20
CA SER A 64 -12.51 9.39 16.52
C SER A 64 -13.07 8.00 16.82
N ILE A 65 -14.33 7.95 17.22
CA ILE A 65 -14.99 6.70 17.62
C ILE A 65 -16.10 6.38 16.63
N PHE A 66 -16.06 5.17 16.08
CA PHE A 66 -17.07 4.66 15.16
C PHE A 66 -17.86 3.53 15.85
N LEU A 67 -19.16 3.66 15.86
CA LEU A 67 -20.07 2.69 16.45
C LEU A 67 -20.87 2.00 15.36
N SER A 68 -20.88 0.67 15.36
CA SER A 68 -21.57 -0.13 14.36
C SER A 68 -22.42 -1.23 15.01
N GLY A 69 -23.57 -1.55 14.42
CA GLY A 69 -24.50 -2.54 14.90
C GLY A 69 -25.74 -1.91 15.53
N LYS A 70 -26.31 -2.50 16.59
CA LYS A 70 -27.44 -1.95 17.32
C LYS A 70 -27.02 -0.84 18.27
N VAL A 71 -26.83 0.36 17.73
CA VAL A 71 -26.43 1.55 18.52
C VAL A 71 -27.66 2.13 19.22
N THR A 72 -27.65 2.21 20.55
CA THR A 72 -28.67 2.78 21.39
C THR A 72 -28.16 4.03 22.11
N GLU A 73 -29.07 4.89 22.59
CA GLU A 73 -28.73 6.08 23.37
C GLU A 73 -27.89 5.75 24.63
N ASP A 74 -28.15 4.62 25.28
CA ASP A 74 -27.36 4.14 26.42
C ASP A 74 -25.89 3.86 26.01
N ILE A 75 -25.67 3.24 24.85
CA ILE A 75 -24.31 3.00 24.32
C ILE A 75 -23.62 4.32 23.99
N ILE A 76 -24.33 5.23 23.34
CA ILE A 76 -23.80 6.56 23.00
C ILE A 76 -23.41 7.31 24.28
N SER A 77 -24.29 7.32 25.30
CA SER A 77 -24.00 7.95 26.58
C SER A 77 -22.77 7.36 27.25
N ARG A 78 -22.67 6.04 27.35
CA ARG A 78 -21.52 5.34 27.97
C ARG A 78 -20.21 5.67 27.24
N VAL A 79 -20.22 5.69 25.91
CA VAL A 79 -19.03 6.04 25.10
C VAL A 79 -18.66 7.51 25.34
N THR A 80 -19.66 8.40 25.37
CA THR A 80 -19.44 9.83 25.63
C THR A 80 -18.90 10.08 27.03
N ASP A 81 -19.43 9.38 28.04
CA ASP A 81 -18.97 9.49 29.44
C ASP A 81 -17.53 8.97 29.59
N THR A 82 -17.15 7.94 28.84
CA THR A 82 -15.82 7.32 28.95
C THR A 82 -14.75 8.06 28.12
N PHE A 83 -15.08 8.42 26.89
CA PHE A 83 -14.12 8.95 25.90
C PHE A 83 -14.41 10.41 25.50
N GLY A 84 -15.36 11.08 26.18
CA GLY A 84 -15.68 12.47 25.93
C GLY A 84 -14.66 13.46 26.46
N THR A 85 -15.11 14.63 26.87
CA THR A 85 -14.23 15.76 27.26
C THR A 85 -13.27 15.47 28.40
N SER A 86 -13.57 14.46 29.25
CA SER A 86 -12.71 14.04 30.37
C SER A 86 -11.60 13.07 29.96
N PHE A 87 -11.66 12.50 28.75
CA PHE A 87 -10.65 11.59 28.25
C PHE A 87 -9.41 12.37 27.79
N GLY A 88 -8.35 12.27 28.57
CA GLY A 88 -7.08 12.93 28.30
C GLY A 88 -7.14 14.46 28.39
N GLN A 89 -6.65 15.04 29.49
CA GLN A 89 -6.77 16.49 29.77
C GLN A 89 -5.82 17.37 28.95
N HIS A 90 -4.89 16.81 28.18
CA HIS A 90 -3.90 17.55 27.42
C HIS A 90 -4.28 17.66 25.94
N GLN A 91 -5.00 18.71 25.60
CA GLN A 91 -5.29 19.05 24.21
C GLN A 91 -4.07 19.71 23.55
N GLN A 92 -3.15 18.91 23.03
CA GLN A 92 -2.21 19.42 22.06
C GLN A 92 -2.75 19.10 20.65
N PRO A 93 -2.80 20.08 19.74
CA PRO A 93 -3.19 19.81 18.36
C PRO A 93 -2.25 18.76 17.76
N ALA A 94 -2.80 17.88 16.93
CA ALA A 94 -1.99 16.92 16.19
C ALA A 94 -0.89 17.65 15.43
N LEU A 95 0.37 17.31 15.72
CA LEU A 95 1.52 17.89 15.02
C LEU A 95 1.48 17.44 13.56
N LYS A 96 1.27 18.36 12.64
CA LYS A 96 1.54 18.13 11.22
C LYS A 96 3.07 18.10 11.04
N LEU A 97 3.64 16.93 11.13
CA LEU A 97 5.06 16.72 10.84
C LEU A 97 5.21 16.58 9.32
N SER A 98 6.14 17.35 8.75
CA SER A 98 6.57 17.18 7.36
C SER A 98 8.00 16.66 7.36
N PHE A 99 8.24 15.60 6.61
CA PHE A 99 9.55 14.99 6.49
C PHE A 99 10.05 15.10 5.05
N PRO A 100 11.32 15.50 4.83
CA PRO A 100 11.86 15.54 3.48
C PRO A 100 12.01 14.13 2.91
N PHE A 101 11.70 13.97 1.63
CA PHE A 101 12.02 12.77 0.87
C PHE A 101 13.47 12.83 0.42
N THR A 102 14.24 11.82 0.77
CA THR A 102 15.66 11.71 0.37
C THR A 102 15.87 10.38 -0.35
N ALA A 103 15.28 10.27 -1.54
CA ALA A 103 15.44 9.07 -2.36
C ALA A 103 16.90 8.87 -2.78
N VAL A 104 17.37 7.63 -2.73
CA VAL A 104 18.70 7.28 -3.27
C VAL A 104 18.70 7.36 -4.79
N SER A 105 19.88 7.58 -5.39
CA SER A 105 20.03 7.70 -6.86
C SER A 105 19.98 6.34 -7.57
N GLU A 106 20.43 5.29 -6.91
CA GLU A 106 20.50 3.94 -7.48
C GLU A 106 19.12 3.44 -7.89
N LYS A 107 19.02 2.99 -9.15
CA LYS A 107 17.78 2.38 -9.67
C LYS A 107 17.58 0.97 -9.11
N ARG A 108 18.69 0.20 -8.99
CA ARG A 108 18.65 -1.20 -8.56
C ARG A 108 19.47 -1.41 -7.29
N ILE A 109 18.88 -2.09 -6.33
CA ILE A 109 19.49 -2.50 -5.06
C ILE A 109 19.38 -4.02 -4.94
N PHE A 110 20.48 -4.69 -4.66
CA PHE A 110 20.54 -6.12 -4.43
C PHE A 110 20.99 -6.41 -2.99
N ILE A 111 20.20 -7.24 -2.28
CA ILE A 111 20.49 -7.70 -0.93
C ILE A 111 20.82 -9.19 -1.02
N GLU A 112 22.10 -9.52 -0.89
CA GLU A 112 22.57 -10.90 -0.97
C GLU A 112 22.09 -11.73 0.22
N ARG A 113 21.52 -12.88 -0.07
CA ARG A 113 21.14 -13.92 0.88
C ARG A 113 21.51 -15.26 0.28
N GLU A 114 22.72 -15.74 0.59
CA GLU A 114 23.30 -16.97 0.01
C GLU A 114 22.45 -18.22 0.26
N ASP A 115 21.72 -18.23 1.39
CA ASP A 115 20.85 -19.32 1.83
C ASP A 115 19.43 -19.25 1.27
N ALA A 116 19.09 -18.19 0.51
CA ALA A 116 17.74 -18.01 0.01
C ALA A 116 17.41 -18.97 -1.12
N MET A 117 16.32 -19.73 -0.96
CA MET A 117 15.78 -20.61 -2.01
C MET A 117 15.11 -19.81 -3.12
N GLN A 118 14.48 -18.68 -2.78
CA GLN A 118 13.81 -17.77 -3.70
C GLN A 118 14.28 -16.34 -3.46
N SER A 119 14.12 -15.48 -4.47
CA SER A 119 14.35 -14.05 -4.39
C SER A 119 13.02 -13.31 -4.30
N ALA A 120 12.95 -12.32 -3.40
CA ALA A 120 11.89 -11.32 -3.41
C ALA A 120 12.27 -10.17 -4.33
N VAL A 121 11.34 -9.77 -5.19
CA VAL A 121 11.46 -8.61 -6.09
C VAL A 121 10.41 -7.59 -5.71
N LYS A 122 10.86 -6.40 -5.34
CA LYS A 122 10.01 -5.22 -5.08
C LYS A 122 10.39 -4.12 -6.05
N MET A 123 9.41 -3.64 -6.80
CA MET A 123 9.64 -2.50 -7.69
C MET A 123 8.64 -1.40 -7.31
N GLY A 124 9.06 -0.14 -7.35
CA GLY A 124 8.14 0.95 -7.02
C GLY A 124 8.76 2.33 -7.04
N TYR A 125 7.90 3.31 -6.88
CA TYR A 125 8.26 4.73 -6.72
C TYR A 125 7.14 5.48 -5.99
N THR A 126 7.48 6.65 -5.42
CA THR A 126 6.50 7.54 -4.77
C THR A 126 5.60 8.20 -5.82
N THR A 127 4.29 8.15 -5.61
CA THR A 127 3.29 8.63 -6.55
C THR A 127 2.25 9.52 -5.86
N ILE A 128 1.17 9.83 -6.58
CA ILE A 128 0.08 10.69 -6.12
C ILE A 128 -0.60 10.20 -4.85
N THR A 129 -1.17 11.13 -4.08
CA THR A 129 -2.00 10.84 -2.91
C THR A 129 -3.44 10.47 -3.30
N ARG A 130 -4.22 10.00 -2.32
CA ARG A 130 -5.65 9.66 -2.53
C ARG A 130 -6.54 10.83 -2.96
N ASN A 131 -6.14 12.05 -2.63
CA ASN A 131 -6.90 13.26 -2.97
C ASN A 131 -6.62 13.78 -4.39
N HIS A 132 -5.69 13.14 -5.12
CA HIS A 132 -5.40 13.54 -6.49
C HIS A 132 -6.56 13.17 -7.44
N PRO A 133 -6.94 14.04 -8.39
CA PRO A 133 -8.04 13.80 -9.31
C PRO A 133 -7.94 12.47 -10.10
N ASP A 134 -6.74 12.08 -10.48
CA ASP A 134 -6.50 10.85 -11.25
C ASP A 134 -6.61 9.56 -10.42
N TYR A 135 -6.58 9.67 -9.09
CA TYR A 135 -6.45 8.50 -8.21
C TYR A 135 -7.50 7.41 -8.47
N LEU A 136 -8.78 7.81 -8.57
CA LEU A 136 -9.86 6.84 -8.71
C LEU A 136 -9.80 6.05 -10.02
N LYS A 137 -9.41 6.71 -11.12
CA LYS A 137 -9.19 6.04 -12.41
C LYS A 137 -7.88 5.27 -12.43
N LEU A 138 -6.84 5.77 -11.76
CA LEU A 138 -5.56 5.06 -11.60
C LEU A 138 -5.74 3.74 -10.84
N ARG A 139 -6.68 3.67 -9.89
CA ARG A 139 -7.05 2.39 -9.24
C ARG A 139 -7.53 1.35 -10.25
N VAL A 140 -8.31 1.76 -11.26
CA VAL A 140 -8.77 0.83 -12.30
C VAL A 140 -7.60 0.31 -13.11
N LEU A 141 -6.68 1.20 -13.54
CA LEU A 141 -5.44 0.79 -14.21
C LEU A 141 -4.64 -0.19 -13.34
N MET A 142 -4.43 0.13 -12.06
CA MET A 142 -3.63 -0.74 -11.18
C MET A 142 -4.30 -2.10 -10.93
N THR A 143 -5.64 -2.15 -10.87
CA THR A 143 -6.38 -3.41 -10.80
C THR A 143 -6.17 -4.24 -12.07
N LEU A 144 -6.29 -3.64 -13.24
CA LEU A 144 -6.03 -4.28 -14.54
C LEU A 144 -4.59 -4.78 -14.64
N PHE A 145 -3.63 -3.98 -14.21
CA PHE A 145 -2.20 -4.28 -14.32
C PHE A 145 -1.77 -5.43 -13.43
N GLY A 146 -2.10 -5.39 -12.11
CA GLY A 146 -1.63 -6.39 -11.15
C GLY A 146 -2.50 -6.53 -9.88
N GLY A 147 -3.71 -5.95 -9.86
CA GLY A 147 -4.52 -5.85 -8.65
C GLY A 147 -5.48 -7.02 -8.40
N TYR A 148 -5.57 -8.01 -9.27
CA TYR A 148 -6.40 -9.18 -9.09
C TYR A 148 -5.85 -10.41 -9.83
N PHE A 149 -6.44 -11.58 -9.60
CA PHE A 149 -5.93 -12.84 -10.14
C PHE A 149 -5.89 -12.90 -11.68
N GLY A 150 -6.85 -12.31 -12.38
CA GLY A 150 -6.89 -12.23 -13.85
C GLY A 150 -6.18 -10.99 -14.44
N SER A 151 -5.35 -10.30 -13.67
CA SER A 151 -4.60 -9.13 -14.12
C SER A 151 -3.49 -9.49 -15.11
N ARG A 152 -3.00 -8.50 -15.87
CA ARG A 152 -1.96 -8.73 -16.88
C ARG A 152 -0.70 -9.37 -16.33
N LEU A 153 -0.19 -8.86 -15.21
CA LEU A 153 1.00 -9.44 -14.59
C LEU A 153 0.77 -10.89 -14.13
N MET A 154 -0.40 -11.20 -13.58
CA MET A 154 -0.73 -12.57 -13.16
C MET A 154 -0.87 -13.51 -14.36
N SER A 155 -1.57 -13.09 -15.41
CA SER A 155 -1.77 -13.91 -16.62
C SER A 155 -0.46 -14.17 -17.34
N ASN A 156 0.39 -13.16 -17.53
CA ASN A 156 1.68 -13.33 -18.21
C ASN A 156 2.68 -14.09 -17.32
N ILE A 157 3.01 -13.55 -16.15
CA ILE A 157 4.19 -13.98 -15.39
C ILE A 157 3.91 -15.26 -14.60
N ARG A 158 2.68 -15.41 -14.07
CA ARG A 158 2.31 -16.61 -13.32
C ARG A 158 1.76 -17.71 -14.23
N GLU A 159 0.75 -17.40 -15.08
CA GLU A 159 0.04 -18.45 -15.82
C GLU A 159 0.76 -18.89 -17.08
N GLU A 160 1.27 -17.96 -17.91
CA GLU A 160 1.96 -18.29 -19.15
C GLU A 160 3.42 -18.71 -18.92
N LYS A 161 4.16 -17.96 -18.11
CA LYS A 161 5.61 -18.16 -17.91
C LYS A 161 5.92 -19.08 -16.74
N GLY A 162 5.07 -19.15 -15.72
CA GLY A 162 5.29 -19.96 -14.53
C GLY A 162 6.44 -19.47 -13.64
N TYR A 163 6.84 -18.21 -13.74
CA TYR A 163 8.00 -17.68 -13.00
C TYR A 163 7.73 -17.46 -11.52
N THR A 164 6.48 -17.33 -11.12
CA THR A 164 6.09 -17.07 -9.72
C THR A 164 4.77 -17.72 -9.35
N TYR A 165 4.54 -17.93 -8.07
CA TYR A 165 3.21 -18.30 -7.53
C TYR A 165 2.24 -17.12 -7.47
N GLY A 166 2.74 -15.89 -7.51
CA GLY A 166 1.91 -14.69 -7.52
C GLY A 166 2.72 -13.42 -7.62
N ILE A 167 2.17 -12.48 -8.37
CA ILE A 167 2.68 -11.12 -8.53
C ILE A 167 1.53 -10.15 -8.34
N SER A 168 1.78 -9.06 -7.66
CA SER A 168 0.78 -8.02 -7.43
C SER A 168 1.33 -6.63 -7.72
N ALA A 169 0.45 -5.74 -8.16
CA ALA A 169 0.74 -4.32 -8.29
C ALA A 169 -0.40 -3.49 -7.70
N GLY A 170 -0.06 -2.40 -7.02
CA GLY A 170 -1.03 -1.53 -6.38
C GLY A 170 -0.43 -0.23 -5.88
N ILE A 171 -1.26 0.59 -5.24
CA ILE A 171 -0.83 1.83 -4.61
C ILE A 171 -1.09 1.73 -3.12
N MET A 172 -0.03 1.80 -2.33
CA MET A 172 -0.10 2.00 -0.88
C MET A 172 -0.07 3.49 -0.56
N PHE A 173 -0.75 3.89 0.52
CA PHE A 173 -0.82 5.30 0.90
C PHE A 173 -0.25 5.52 2.29
N TYR A 174 0.55 6.56 2.35
CA TYR A 174 1.06 7.18 3.57
C TYR A 174 0.45 8.58 3.71
N PRO A 175 0.56 9.25 4.86
CA PRO A 175 -0.10 10.54 5.06
C PRO A 175 0.19 11.58 3.97
N ASP A 176 1.42 11.62 3.47
CA ASP A 176 1.88 12.65 2.53
C ASP A 176 2.20 12.14 1.13
N SER A 177 2.02 10.84 0.86
CA SER A 177 2.40 10.24 -0.43
C SER A 177 1.64 8.97 -0.76
N GLY A 178 1.58 8.64 -2.05
CA GLY A 178 1.32 7.30 -2.53
C GLY A 178 2.63 6.57 -2.85
N LEU A 179 2.61 5.26 -2.76
CA LEU A 179 3.66 4.36 -3.23
C LEU A 179 3.05 3.38 -4.23
N LEU A 180 3.35 3.55 -5.51
CA LEU A 180 3.10 2.51 -6.50
C LEU A 180 4.13 1.41 -6.30
N ALA A 181 3.66 0.19 -6.07
CA ALA A 181 4.53 -0.95 -5.82
C ALA A 181 4.09 -2.18 -6.60
N ILE A 182 5.07 -2.93 -7.09
CA ILE A 182 4.95 -4.27 -7.66
C ILE A 182 5.72 -5.21 -6.75
N SER A 183 5.14 -6.35 -6.42
CA SER A 183 5.69 -7.28 -5.43
C SER A 183 5.51 -8.72 -5.87
N THR A 184 6.59 -9.49 -5.79
CA THR A 184 6.58 -10.93 -6.07
C THR A 184 7.74 -11.63 -5.38
N GLU A 185 7.64 -12.95 -5.26
CA GLU A 185 8.75 -13.86 -4.96
C GLU A 185 8.88 -14.86 -6.12
N THR A 186 10.11 -15.22 -6.47
CA THR A 186 10.41 -16.09 -7.61
C THR A 186 11.68 -16.90 -7.34
N ASP A 187 11.88 -17.98 -8.05
CA ASP A 187 13.14 -18.69 -8.01
C ASP A 187 14.28 -17.80 -8.53
N ASN A 188 15.47 -17.96 -7.97
CA ASN A 188 16.57 -17.03 -8.20
C ASN A 188 16.93 -16.87 -9.70
N GLU A 189 16.72 -17.92 -10.51
CA GLU A 189 17.00 -17.90 -11.95
C GLU A 189 15.99 -17.08 -12.76
N TYR A 190 14.77 -16.86 -12.24
CA TYR A 190 13.73 -16.12 -12.95
C TYR A 190 13.66 -14.63 -12.60
N VAL A 191 14.52 -14.13 -11.72
CA VAL A 191 14.51 -12.71 -11.30
C VAL A 191 14.62 -11.76 -12.50
N GLU A 192 15.61 -11.94 -13.35
CA GLU A 192 15.81 -11.06 -14.51
C GLU A 192 14.74 -11.23 -15.58
N PRO A 193 14.37 -12.47 -16.02
CA PRO A 193 13.28 -12.66 -16.96
C PRO A 193 11.95 -12.06 -16.44
N LEU A 194 11.64 -12.23 -15.18
CA LEU A 194 10.41 -11.70 -14.57
C LEU A 194 10.38 -10.16 -14.60
N ILE A 195 11.47 -9.49 -14.25
CA ILE A 195 11.58 -8.03 -14.31
C ILE A 195 11.37 -7.54 -15.76
N GLN A 196 11.92 -8.24 -16.76
CA GLN A 196 11.72 -7.91 -18.17
C GLN A 196 10.25 -8.04 -18.58
N GLU A 197 9.56 -9.09 -18.11
CA GLU A 197 8.12 -9.24 -18.39
C GLU A 197 7.26 -8.14 -17.72
N VAL A 198 7.62 -7.68 -16.52
CA VAL A 198 6.97 -6.51 -15.92
C VAL A 198 7.11 -5.27 -16.81
N TYR A 199 8.32 -5.02 -17.31
CA TYR A 199 8.56 -3.89 -18.24
C TYR A 199 7.86 -4.08 -19.58
N HIS A 200 7.78 -5.30 -20.06
CA HIS A 200 7.04 -5.62 -21.29
C HIS A 200 5.54 -5.30 -21.16
N GLU A 201 4.92 -5.68 -20.06
CA GLU A 201 3.50 -5.35 -19.81
C GLU A 201 3.26 -3.84 -19.65
N ILE A 202 4.21 -3.10 -19.09
CA ILE A 202 4.15 -1.62 -19.07
C ILE A 202 4.21 -1.07 -20.50
N ASP A 203 5.12 -1.56 -21.34
CA ASP A 203 5.22 -1.11 -22.74
C ASP A 203 3.95 -1.40 -23.52
N ARG A 204 3.34 -2.57 -23.34
CA ARG A 204 2.06 -2.90 -23.96
C ARG A 204 0.94 -1.92 -23.57
N LEU A 205 0.86 -1.56 -22.27
CA LEU A 205 -0.12 -0.56 -21.80
C LEU A 205 0.14 0.84 -22.35
N HIS A 206 1.39 1.19 -22.67
CA HIS A 206 1.72 2.47 -23.30
C HIS A 206 1.38 2.50 -24.79
N GLN A 207 1.57 1.39 -25.49
CA GLN A 207 1.49 1.33 -26.96
C GLN A 207 0.08 1.01 -27.46
N GLU A 208 -0.65 0.18 -26.70
CA GLU A 208 -1.94 -0.37 -27.14
C GLU A 208 -3.03 -0.03 -26.11
N PRO A 209 -4.17 0.54 -26.55
CA PRO A 209 -5.33 0.69 -25.67
C PRO A 209 -5.85 -0.69 -25.25
N VAL A 210 -6.31 -0.78 -24.01
CA VAL A 210 -6.95 -2.00 -23.49
C VAL A 210 -8.25 -2.29 -24.26
N SER A 211 -8.60 -3.57 -24.44
CA SER A 211 -9.86 -3.93 -25.07
C SER A 211 -11.05 -3.61 -24.15
N MET A 212 -12.22 -3.36 -24.76
CA MET A 212 -13.46 -3.18 -23.97
C MET A 212 -13.86 -4.43 -23.21
N GLU A 213 -13.50 -5.61 -23.71
CA GLU A 213 -13.75 -6.89 -23.04
C GLU A 213 -12.92 -6.98 -21.75
N GLU A 214 -11.60 -6.75 -21.83
CA GLU A 214 -10.70 -6.72 -20.66
C GLU A 214 -11.17 -5.68 -19.62
N LEU A 215 -11.47 -4.46 -20.07
CA LEU A 215 -11.94 -3.40 -19.17
C LEU A 215 -13.27 -3.75 -18.50
N THR A 216 -14.17 -4.46 -19.19
CA THR A 216 -15.45 -4.92 -18.64
C THR A 216 -15.23 -5.96 -17.53
N ILE A 217 -14.29 -6.88 -17.71
CA ILE A 217 -13.92 -7.86 -16.68
C ILE A 217 -13.41 -7.16 -15.42
N VAL A 218 -12.50 -6.20 -15.57
CA VAL A 218 -11.95 -5.41 -14.45
C VAL A 218 -13.04 -4.63 -13.72
N ARG A 219 -13.93 -3.97 -14.46
CA ARG A 219 -15.08 -3.25 -13.88
C ARG A 219 -15.95 -4.18 -13.06
N ASN A 220 -16.35 -5.32 -13.60
CA ASN A 220 -17.20 -6.29 -12.90
C ASN A 220 -16.52 -6.81 -11.63
N TYR A 221 -15.22 -7.09 -11.68
CA TYR A 221 -14.44 -7.44 -10.51
C TYR A 221 -14.49 -6.35 -9.43
N MET A 222 -14.17 -5.10 -9.81
CA MET A 222 -14.15 -3.97 -8.87
C MET A 222 -15.53 -3.66 -8.30
N LEU A 223 -16.58 -3.72 -9.11
CA LEU A 223 -17.95 -3.53 -8.64
C LEU A 223 -18.38 -4.62 -7.65
N GLY A 224 -17.98 -5.87 -7.90
CA GLY A 224 -18.20 -6.97 -6.96
C GLY A 224 -17.47 -6.77 -5.62
N GLU A 225 -16.22 -6.28 -5.64
CA GLU A 225 -15.48 -5.91 -4.43
C GLU A 225 -16.15 -4.75 -3.68
N MET A 226 -16.63 -3.73 -4.40
CA MET A 226 -17.36 -2.61 -3.79
C MET A 226 -18.66 -3.07 -3.13
N CYS A 227 -19.42 -3.96 -3.75
CA CYS A 227 -20.63 -4.53 -3.14
C CYS A 227 -20.29 -5.23 -1.82
N ARG A 228 -19.26 -6.07 -1.77
CA ARG A 228 -18.81 -6.74 -0.54
C ARG A 228 -18.38 -5.76 0.56
N SER A 229 -17.76 -4.66 0.17
CA SER A 229 -17.29 -3.63 1.13
C SER A 229 -18.43 -2.88 1.83
N TYR A 230 -19.69 -3.03 1.39
CA TYR A 230 -20.85 -2.34 1.95
C TYR A 230 -21.97 -3.30 2.41
N GLU A 231 -21.66 -4.58 2.50
CA GLU A 231 -22.63 -5.65 2.73
C GLU A 231 -23.19 -5.66 4.17
N SER A 232 -22.43 -5.20 5.13
CA SER A 232 -22.81 -5.26 6.55
C SER A 232 -22.60 -3.91 7.26
N PRO A 233 -23.26 -3.70 8.42
CA PRO A 233 -22.98 -2.53 9.25
C PRO A 233 -21.52 -2.40 9.66
N PHE A 234 -20.81 -3.51 9.82
CA PHE A 234 -19.38 -3.51 10.17
C PHE A 234 -18.52 -3.06 9.00
N SER A 235 -18.72 -3.62 7.81
CA SER A 235 -18.01 -3.20 6.60
C SER A 235 -18.30 -1.74 6.21
N LEU A 236 -19.53 -1.26 6.45
CA LEU A 236 -19.86 0.16 6.31
C LEU A 236 -19.08 1.03 7.31
N SER A 237 -18.95 0.57 8.56
CA SER A 237 -18.14 1.28 9.56
C SER A 237 -16.67 1.37 9.12
N ASP A 238 -16.09 0.27 8.63
CA ASP A 238 -14.72 0.25 8.11
C ASP A 238 -14.54 1.22 6.93
N ALA A 239 -15.53 1.29 6.05
CA ALA A 239 -15.54 2.22 4.94
C ALA A 239 -15.58 3.70 5.41
N TRP A 240 -16.36 4.01 6.44
CA TRP A 240 -16.37 5.35 7.05
C TRP A 240 -15.10 5.68 7.82
N ILE A 241 -14.51 4.71 8.52
CA ILE A 241 -13.18 4.86 9.14
C ILE A 241 -12.15 5.20 8.07
N PHE A 242 -12.17 4.50 6.94
CA PHE A 242 -11.28 4.78 5.81
C PHE A 242 -11.42 6.20 5.28
N ILE A 243 -12.65 6.70 5.06
CA ILE A 243 -12.91 8.07 4.62
C ILE A 243 -12.36 9.08 5.63
N ALA A 244 -12.75 8.96 6.90
CA ALA A 244 -12.38 9.89 7.95
C ALA A 244 -10.85 9.94 8.17
N THR A 245 -10.17 8.79 8.21
CA THR A 245 -8.72 8.71 8.43
C THR A 245 -7.91 9.11 7.19
N SER A 246 -8.50 9.05 6.00
CA SER A 246 -7.86 9.46 4.75
C SER A 246 -8.13 10.92 4.37
N GLY A 247 -8.96 11.64 5.14
CA GLY A 247 -9.36 13.02 4.83
C GLY A 247 -10.10 13.15 3.50
N LEU A 248 -10.95 12.15 3.20
CA LEU A 248 -11.77 12.11 1.99
C LEU A 248 -13.16 12.67 2.26
N ASP A 249 -13.83 13.14 1.21
CA ASP A 249 -15.18 13.68 1.28
C ASP A 249 -16.24 12.57 1.23
N ASP A 250 -17.46 12.87 1.68
CA ASP A 250 -18.59 11.94 1.74
C ASP A 250 -19.02 11.42 0.37
N ASP A 251 -18.69 12.14 -0.71
CA ASP A 251 -18.98 11.75 -2.10
C ASP A 251 -17.96 10.75 -2.69
N TYR A 252 -16.91 10.40 -1.93
CA TYR A 252 -15.85 9.49 -2.38
C TYR A 252 -16.39 8.17 -2.97
N PHE A 253 -17.40 7.56 -2.33
CA PHE A 253 -17.99 6.32 -2.82
C PHE A 253 -18.67 6.49 -4.16
N SER A 254 -19.46 7.56 -4.32
CA SER A 254 -20.15 7.87 -5.57
C SER A 254 -19.14 8.16 -6.69
N ARG A 255 -18.11 8.96 -6.41
CA ARG A 255 -17.03 9.23 -7.37
C ARG A 255 -16.24 7.98 -7.73
N SER A 256 -16.00 7.09 -6.75
CA SER A 256 -15.32 5.81 -7.00
C SER A 256 -16.15 4.91 -7.92
N LEU A 257 -17.46 4.83 -7.70
CA LEU A 257 -18.38 4.08 -8.55
C LEU A 257 -18.41 4.63 -9.98
N LEU A 258 -18.51 5.95 -10.13
CA LEU A 258 -18.47 6.62 -11.44
C LEU A 258 -17.15 6.37 -12.16
N ALA A 259 -16.01 6.50 -11.48
CA ALA A 259 -14.70 6.26 -12.07
C ALA A 259 -14.56 4.83 -12.61
N VAL A 260 -15.05 3.82 -11.89
CA VAL A 260 -15.02 2.43 -12.35
C VAL A 260 -15.91 2.22 -13.57
N ASN A 261 -17.10 2.83 -13.60
CA ASN A 261 -18.04 2.64 -14.71
C ASN A 261 -17.68 3.41 -15.99
N GLU A 262 -17.10 4.60 -15.84
CA GLU A 262 -16.95 5.56 -16.94
C GLU A 262 -15.56 5.62 -17.55
N VAL A 263 -14.50 5.16 -16.84
CA VAL A 263 -13.14 5.20 -17.37
C VAL A 263 -13.07 4.48 -18.73
N THR A 264 -12.42 5.10 -19.70
CA THR A 264 -12.31 4.60 -21.08
C THR A 264 -10.95 3.92 -21.33
N PRO A 265 -10.83 3.06 -22.37
CA PRO A 265 -9.53 2.52 -22.78
C PRO A 265 -8.46 3.57 -23.07
N ALA A 266 -8.83 4.69 -23.67
CA ALA A 266 -7.92 5.79 -23.94
C ALA A 266 -7.42 6.47 -22.65
N GLU A 267 -8.29 6.64 -21.65
CA GLU A 267 -7.89 7.17 -20.34
C GLU A 267 -6.99 6.19 -19.57
N ILE A 268 -7.23 4.89 -19.66
CA ILE A 268 -6.33 3.87 -19.10
C ILE A 268 -4.94 3.95 -19.72
N GLN A 269 -4.86 4.10 -21.04
CA GLN A 269 -3.58 4.26 -21.74
C GLN A 269 -2.87 5.55 -21.36
N ASP A 270 -3.57 6.68 -21.29
CA ASP A 270 -3.01 7.96 -20.84
C ASP A 270 -2.49 7.87 -19.40
N LEU A 271 -3.25 7.25 -18.51
CA LEU A 271 -2.82 6.99 -17.12
C LEU A 271 -1.59 6.08 -17.07
N ALA A 272 -1.53 5.04 -17.89
CA ALA A 272 -0.37 4.16 -17.97
C ALA A 272 0.88 4.92 -18.40
N GLN A 273 0.79 5.75 -19.44
CA GLN A 273 1.90 6.58 -19.90
C GLN A 273 2.38 7.58 -18.85
N ARG A 274 1.48 8.12 -18.04
CA ARG A 274 1.84 9.08 -16.97
C ARG A 274 2.35 8.44 -15.68
N TYR A 275 1.83 7.26 -15.33
CA TYR A 275 2.04 6.67 -14.01
C TYR A 275 2.77 5.33 -14.00
N LEU A 276 3.02 4.66 -15.12
CA LEU A 276 3.83 3.44 -15.18
C LEU A 276 5.19 3.73 -15.85
N CYS A 277 5.96 4.65 -15.24
CA CYS A 277 7.24 5.10 -15.81
C CYS A 277 8.36 4.16 -15.42
N LYS A 278 8.89 3.40 -16.37
CA LYS A 278 9.96 2.41 -16.16
C LYS A 278 11.24 3.03 -15.59
N GLU A 279 11.54 4.27 -15.98
CA GLU A 279 12.74 4.99 -15.59
C GLU A 279 12.77 5.34 -14.11
N THR A 280 11.59 5.58 -13.52
CA THR A 280 11.43 5.97 -12.12
C THR A 280 11.30 4.78 -11.17
N LEU A 281 10.96 3.59 -11.70
CA LEU A 281 10.83 2.39 -10.89
C LEU A 281 12.17 2.01 -10.25
N LYS A 282 12.24 2.05 -8.92
CA LYS A 282 13.29 1.38 -8.16
C LYS A 282 13.08 -0.12 -8.22
N GLU A 283 14.15 -0.86 -8.27
CA GLU A 283 14.17 -2.33 -8.26
C GLU A 283 14.95 -2.79 -7.04
N VAL A 284 14.30 -3.46 -6.12
CA VAL A 284 14.95 -4.05 -4.94
C VAL A 284 14.78 -5.55 -4.99
N ILE A 285 15.89 -6.26 -5.00
CA ILE A 285 15.96 -7.71 -5.04
C ILE A 285 16.63 -8.17 -3.75
N ALA A 286 15.99 -9.07 -3.01
CA ALA A 286 16.62 -9.76 -1.90
C ALA A 286 16.60 -11.27 -2.18
N GLY A 287 17.77 -11.90 -2.24
CA GLY A 287 17.87 -13.31 -2.60
C GLY A 287 19.30 -13.73 -2.89
N LYS A 288 19.46 -14.88 -3.51
CA LYS A 288 20.77 -15.41 -3.91
C LYS A 288 21.15 -14.87 -5.28
N LYS A 289 22.32 -14.23 -5.38
CA LYS A 289 22.88 -13.81 -6.67
C LYS A 289 23.40 -15.03 -7.43
N LEU A 290 22.89 -15.25 -8.62
CA LEU A 290 23.46 -16.23 -9.53
C LEU A 290 24.67 -15.63 -10.26
N SER A 291 25.74 -16.37 -10.31
CA SER A 291 27.01 -15.99 -10.93
C SER A 291 26.90 -15.94 -12.46
#